data_00e5e01af315352ceefc57e76ebd9e5a
#
_entry.id   00e5e01af315352ceefc57e76ebd9e5a
#
_cell.length_a   1.000
_cell.length_b   1.000
_cell.length_c   1.000
_cell.angle_alpha   90.00
_cell.angle_beta   90.00
_cell.angle_gamma   90.00
#
_symmetry.space_group_name_H-M   'P 1'
#
loop_
_entity.id
_entity.type
_entity.pdbx_description
1 polymer ?
#
loop_
_entity_poly.entity_id
_entity_poly.type
_entity_poly.pdbx_seq_one_letter_code
_entity_poly.pdbx_strand_id
1 'polypeptide(L)'
;ALSAEARAQKKDEATVADRLYVEKQGEFRKSYVEKRNELRQEYMRKRDALVKELLAQMQAFAKGKGYDTVMDVSGRTQNDLPVVMVYPKEREFTDAFLQEMNKGHEDEVPKRDAPATAGQP
;
A
#
# COMPACT_ATOMS: atom_id res chain seq x y z
N ALA A 1 -19.58 -34.01 46.40
CA ALA A 1 -18.64 -32.87 46.59
C ALA A 1 -17.21 -33.41 46.36
N LEU A 2 -16.39 -32.60 45.63
CA LEU A 2 -14.98 -32.91 45.38
C LEU A 2 -14.18 -32.90 46.66
N SER A 3 -13.24 -33.84 46.86
CA SER A 3 -12.31 -33.83 48.00
C SER A 3 -11.44 -32.58 47.99
N ALA A 4 -10.87 -32.19 49.12
CA ALA A 4 -9.96 -31.04 49.22
C ALA A 4 -8.77 -31.17 48.23
N GLU A 5 -8.22 -32.36 48.11
CA GLU A 5 -7.13 -32.69 47.16
C GLU A 5 -7.55 -32.47 45.70
N ALA A 6 -8.73 -32.95 45.30
CA ALA A 6 -9.24 -32.80 43.94
C ALA A 6 -9.52 -31.31 43.59
N ARG A 7 -9.89 -30.50 44.59
CA ARG A 7 -10.06 -29.02 44.40
C ARG A 7 -8.71 -28.33 44.23
N ALA A 8 -7.70 -28.74 45.02
CA ALA A 8 -6.34 -28.16 44.87
C ALA A 8 -5.76 -28.50 43.53
N GLN A 9 -5.88 -29.75 43.07
CA GLN A 9 -5.40 -30.16 41.75
C GLN A 9 -6.07 -29.38 40.62
N LYS A 10 -7.40 -29.23 40.63
CA LYS A 10 -8.11 -28.44 39.62
C LYS A 10 -7.70 -26.97 39.63
N LYS A 11 -7.41 -26.41 40.81
CA LYS A 11 -6.91 -25.04 40.91
C LYS A 11 -5.52 -24.89 40.27
N ASP A 12 -4.64 -25.84 40.52
CA ASP A 12 -3.30 -25.85 39.92
C ASP A 12 -3.37 -26.01 38.40
N GLU A 13 -4.20 -26.93 37.91
CA GLU A 13 -4.46 -27.10 36.45
C GLU A 13 -4.99 -25.81 35.81
N ALA A 14 -5.93 -25.14 36.47
CA ALA A 14 -6.45 -23.86 35.98
C ALA A 14 -5.36 -22.76 35.92
N THR A 15 -4.51 -22.70 36.96
CA THR A 15 -3.40 -21.74 37.01
C THR A 15 -2.38 -21.98 35.90
N VAL A 16 -2.07 -23.25 35.60
CA VAL A 16 -1.18 -23.63 34.49
C VAL A 16 -1.81 -23.28 33.14
N ALA A 17 -3.10 -23.54 32.97
CA ALA A 17 -3.83 -23.20 31.77
C ALA A 17 -3.87 -21.68 31.53
N ASP A 18 -4.10 -20.89 32.58
CA ASP A 18 -4.08 -19.42 32.49
C ASP A 18 -2.71 -18.88 32.08
N ARG A 19 -1.63 -19.42 32.66
CA ARG A 19 -0.27 -19.04 32.25
C ARG A 19 -0.01 -19.34 30.77
N LEU A 20 -0.35 -20.56 30.36
CA LEU A 20 -0.16 -20.97 28.97
C LEU A 20 -0.96 -20.10 28.01
N TYR A 21 -2.18 -19.73 28.40
CA TYR A 21 -3.01 -18.83 27.59
C TYR A 21 -2.36 -17.45 27.43
N VAL A 22 -1.88 -16.84 28.52
CA VAL A 22 -1.20 -15.55 28.50
C VAL A 22 0.08 -15.60 27.66
N GLU A 23 0.87 -16.67 27.79
CA GLU A 23 2.08 -16.90 27.00
C GLU A 23 1.76 -16.99 25.50
N LYS A 24 0.80 -17.83 25.13
CA LYS A 24 0.36 -17.98 23.74
C LYS A 24 -0.21 -16.70 23.16
N GLN A 25 -0.95 -15.94 23.95
CA GLN A 25 -1.43 -14.62 23.53
C GLN A 25 -0.28 -13.64 23.27
N GLY A 26 0.77 -13.68 24.11
CA GLY A 26 1.99 -12.88 23.93
C GLY A 26 2.76 -13.27 22.66
N GLU A 27 2.97 -14.58 22.43
CA GLU A 27 3.60 -15.11 21.23
C GLU A 27 2.82 -14.70 19.97
N PHE A 28 1.49 -14.81 19.99
CA PHE A 28 0.65 -14.43 18.87
C PHE A 28 0.77 -12.94 18.55
N ARG A 29 0.72 -12.07 19.57
CA ARG A 29 0.90 -10.61 19.37
C ARG A 29 2.26 -10.29 18.77
N LYS A 30 3.32 -10.92 19.26
CA LYS A 30 4.67 -10.75 18.74
C LYS A 30 4.76 -11.18 17.28
N SER A 31 4.30 -12.38 16.96
CA SER A 31 4.27 -12.91 15.59
C SER A 31 3.46 -12.02 14.65
N TYR A 32 2.31 -11.52 15.10
CA TYR A 32 1.49 -10.60 14.31
C TYR A 32 2.22 -9.29 13.96
N VAL A 33 2.89 -8.69 14.94
CA VAL A 33 3.67 -7.46 14.73
C VAL A 33 4.84 -7.71 13.77
N GLU A 34 5.57 -8.82 13.96
CA GLU A 34 6.68 -9.21 13.08
C GLU A 34 6.21 -9.40 11.64
N LYS A 35 5.15 -10.17 11.42
CA LYS A 35 4.58 -10.40 10.09
C LYS A 35 4.08 -9.12 9.43
N ARG A 36 3.43 -8.27 10.19
CA ARG A 36 2.98 -6.96 9.68
C ARG A 36 4.16 -6.09 9.24
N ASN A 37 5.26 -6.09 10.01
CA ASN A 37 6.46 -5.34 9.66
C ASN A 37 7.16 -5.92 8.43
N GLU A 38 7.28 -7.25 8.34
CA GLU A 38 7.82 -7.94 7.15
C GLU A 38 7.04 -7.57 5.88
N LEU A 39 5.71 -7.65 5.93
CA LEU A 39 4.85 -7.29 4.80
C LEU A 39 4.99 -5.82 4.41
N ARG A 40 5.09 -4.93 5.40
CA ARG A 40 5.31 -3.51 5.14
C ARG A 40 6.65 -3.26 4.43
N GLN A 41 7.72 -3.91 4.89
CA GLN A 41 9.04 -3.78 4.27
C GLN A 41 9.06 -4.35 2.84
N GLU A 42 8.40 -5.49 2.61
CA GLU A 42 8.26 -6.08 1.28
C GLU A 42 7.47 -5.14 0.34
N TYR A 43 6.36 -4.60 0.82
CA TYR A 43 5.57 -3.62 0.07
C TYR A 43 6.42 -2.39 -0.31
N MET A 44 7.17 -1.82 0.63
CA MET A 44 8.02 -0.66 0.36
C MET A 44 9.10 -0.97 -0.66
N ARG A 45 9.75 -2.12 -0.58
CA ARG A 45 10.77 -2.54 -1.56
C ARG A 45 10.18 -2.69 -2.97
N LYS A 46 9.02 -3.35 -3.08
CA LYS A 46 8.34 -3.51 -4.38
C LYS A 46 7.90 -2.17 -4.95
N ARG A 47 7.33 -1.30 -4.10
CA ARG A 47 6.95 0.06 -4.50
C ARG A 47 8.13 0.86 -5.01
N ASP A 48 9.24 0.86 -4.29
CA ASP A 48 10.44 1.63 -4.68
C ASP A 48 11.05 1.12 -5.99
N ALA A 49 11.05 -0.20 -6.22
CA ALA A 49 11.47 -0.78 -7.49
C ALA A 49 10.59 -0.34 -8.65
N LEU A 50 9.26 -0.38 -8.48
CA LEU A 50 8.30 0.08 -9.49
C LEU A 50 8.41 1.58 -9.77
N VAL A 51 8.57 2.40 -8.72
CA VAL A 51 8.75 3.85 -8.89
C VAL A 51 10.04 4.15 -9.66
N LYS A 52 11.13 3.44 -9.36
CA LYS A 52 12.40 3.60 -10.07
C LYS A 52 12.26 3.26 -11.56
N GLU A 53 11.59 2.17 -11.88
CA GLU A 53 11.32 1.78 -13.25
C GLU A 53 10.42 2.80 -13.97
N LEU A 54 9.35 3.23 -13.33
CA LEU A 54 8.44 4.25 -13.85
C LEU A 54 9.18 5.56 -14.16
N LEU A 55 10.02 6.03 -13.26
CA LEU A 55 10.81 7.24 -13.48
C LEU A 55 11.79 7.10 -14.65
N ALA A 56 12.43 5.94 -14.82
CA ALA A 56 13.31 5.69 -15.95
C ALA A 56 12.55 5.73 -17.29
N GLN A 57 11.37 5.11 -17.33
CA GLN A 57 10.51 5.14 -18.51
C GLN A 57 9.97 6.55 -18.81
N MET A 58 9.59 7.30 -17.77
CA MET A 58 9.16 8.68 -17.89
C MET A 58 10.27 9.58 -18.45
N GLN A 59 11.51 9.42 -17.97
CA GLN A 59 12.66 10.16 -18.49
C GLN A 59 12.93 9.85 -19.97
N ALA A 60 12.85 8.58 -20.37
CA ALA A 60 13.01 8.17 -21.76
C ALA A 60 11.92 8.76 -22.65
N PHE A 61 10.67 8.71 -22.20
CA PHE A 61 9.52 9.29 -22.92
C PHE A 61 9.66 10.81 -23.07
N ALA A 62 9.98 11.52 -21.99
CA ALA A 62 10.18 12.96 -21.98
C ALA A 62 11.28 13.38 -22.95
N LYS A 63 12.41 12.69 -22.91
CA LYS A 63 13.54 12.93 -23.82
C LYS A 63 13.15 12.69 -25.29
N GLY A 64 12.41 11.63 -25.57
CA GLY A 64 11.91 11.31 -26.91
C GLY A 64 10.92 12.37 -27.46
N LYS A 65 10.21 13.07 -26.58
CA LYS A 65 9.28 14.15 -26.93
C LYS A 65 9.89 15.54 -26.88
N GLY A 66 11.16 15.67 -26.47
CA GLY A 66 11.84 16.96 -26.34
C GLY A 66 11.39 17.78 -25.14
N TYR A 67 10.91 17.11 -24.08
CA TYR A 67 10.54 17.79 -22.84
C TYR A 67 11.75 17.92 -21.92
N ASP A 68 12.01 19.10 -21.40
CA ASP A 68 13.07 19.38 -20.46
C ASP A 68 12.65 19.13 -19.00
N THR A 69 11.36 19.24 -18.73
CA THR A 69 10.80 19.10 -17.39
C THR A 69 9.46 18.38 -17.44
N VAL A 70 9.24 17.45 -16.52
CA VAL A 70 7.96 16.76 -16.31
C VAL A 70 7.55 16.99 -14.85
N MET A 71 6.30 17.37 -14.64
CA MET A 71 5.76 17.66 -13.32
C MET A 71 4.54 16.78 -13.04
N ASP A 72 4.49 16.21 -11.83
CA ASP A 72 3.29 15.55 -11.33
C ASP A 72 2.30 16.59 -10.82
N VAL A 73 1.17 16.69 -11.49
CA VAL A 73 0.09 17.64 -11.13
C VAL A 73 -0.90 17.08 -10.11
N SER A 74 -0.78 15.78 -9.77
CA SER A 74 -1.64 15.13 -8.77
C SER A 74 -1.22 15.42 -7.33
N GLY A 75 0.01 15.92 -7.13
CA GLY A 75 0.57 16.19 -5.81
C GLY A 75 -0.23 17.23 -5.03
N ARG A 76 -0.41 16.98 -3.73
CA ARG A 76 -1.09 17.87 -2.81
C ARG A 76 -0.20 18.27 -1.64
N THR A 77 -0.40 19.47 -1.13
CA THR A 77 0.24 19.98 0.08
C THR A 77 -0.41 19.37 1.33
N GLN A 78 0.17 19.59 2.50
CA GLN A 78 -0.43 19.20 3.79
C GLN A 78 -1.82 19.80 4.03
N ASN A 79 -2.11 20.96 3.41
CA ASN A 79 -3.40 21.64 3.52
C ASN A 79 -4.38 21.24 2.40
N ASP A 80 -4.11 20.12 1.73
CA ASP A 80 -4.94 19.58 0.63
C ASP A 80 -5.06 20.53 -0.59
N LEU A 81 -4.10 21.42 -0.78
CA LEU A 81 -4.03 22.27 -1.98
C LEU A 81 -3.18 21.59 -3.05
N PRO A 82 -3.53 21.72 -4.35
CA PRO A 82 -2.69 21.25 -5.43
C PRO A 82 -1.30 21.91 -5.38
N VAL A 83 -0.23 21.13 -5.57
CA VAL A 83 1.14 21.67 -5.70
C VAL A 83 1.26 22.48 -6.96
N VAL A 84 0.66 22.02 -8.06
CA VAL A 84 0.54 22.75 -9.31
C VAL A 84 -0.89 23.27 -9.42
N MET A 85 -1.09 24.55 -9.17
CA MET A 85 -2.42 25.17 -9.11
C MET A 85 -3.02 25.41 -10.50
N VAL A 86 -2.18 25.77 -11.47
CA VAL A 86 -2.60 26.10 -12.84
C VAL A 86 -1.60 25.51 -13.83
N TYR A 87 -2.09 24.86 -14.83
CA TYR A 87 -1.30 24.38 -15.98
C TYR A 87 -2.18 24.28 -17.21
N PRO A 88 -1.63 24.42 -18.44
CA PRO A 88 -2.37 24.21 -19.66
C PRO A 88 -2.72 22.73 -19.84
N LYS A 89 -4.00 22.39 -19.93
CA LYS A 89 -4.48 20.99 -20.07
C LYS A 89 -3.96 20.29 -21.32
N GLU A 90 -3.73 21.06 -22.39
CA GLU A 90 -3.16 20.56 -23.64
C GLU A 90 -1.72 20.07 -23.49
N ARG A 91 -1.04 20.39 -22.40
CA ARG A 91 0.30 19.87 -22.07
C ARG A 91 0.26 18.64 -21.19
N GLU A 92 -0.90 18.20 -20.77
CA GLU A 92 -1.05 16.95 -20.03
C GLU A 92 -0.84 15.75 -21.00
N PHE A 93 0.05 14.86 -20.66
CA PHE A 93 0.37 13.71 -21.48
C PHE A 93 0.24 12.37 -20.76
N THR A 94 -0.47 12.32 -19.63
CA THR A 94 -0.66 11.11 -18.84
C THR A 94 -1.17 9.94 -19.69
N ASP A 95 -2.21 10.18 -20.51
CA ASP A 95 -2.78 9.12 -21.35
C ASP A 95 -1.81 8.65 -22.43
N ALA A 96 -1.09 9.57 -23.09
CA ALA A 96 -0.10 9.23 -24.09
C ALA A 96 1.06 8.41 -23.51
N PHE A 97 1.52 8.77 -22.31
CA PHE A 97 2.54 8.02 -21.58
C PHE A 97 2.06 6.63 -21.19
N LEU A 98 0.84 6.51 -20.66
CA LEU A 98 0.23 5.22 -20.31
C LEU A 98 0.06 4.32 -21.53
N GLN A 99 -0.34 4.85 -22.68
CA GLN A 99 -0.42 4.08 -23.91
C GLN A 99 0.94 3.54 -24.33
N GLU A 100 2.00 4.35 -24.25
CA GLU A 100 3.35 3.91 -24.58
C GLU A 100 3.84 2.83 -23.61
N MET A 101 3.62 2.99 -22.30
CA MET A 101 3.99 1.99 -21.30
C MET A 101 3.27 0.67 -21.47
N ASN A 102 2.00 0.70 -21.84
CA ASN A 102 1.14 -0.48 -21.96
C ASN A 102 1.21 -1.14 -23.33
N LYS A 103 2.06 -0.65 -24.22
CA LYS A 103 2.21 -1.18 -25.57
C LYS A 103 2.64 -2.64 -25.56
N GLY A 104 1.82 -3.49 -26.14
CA GLY A 104 2.03 -4.95 -26.13
C GLY A 104 1.44 -5.67 -24.92
N HIS A 105 0.82 -4.93 -23.99
CA HIS A 105 0.18 -5.44 -22.77
C HIS A 105 -1.24 -4.87 -22.58
N GLU A 106 -1.88 -4.45 -23.66
CA GLU A 106 -3.18 -3.77 -23.64
C GLU A 106 -4.28 -4.64 -23.02
N ASP A 107 -4.19 -5.96 -23.19
CA ASP A 107 -5.15 -6.93 -22.66
C ASP A 107 -5.00 -7.15 -21.14
N GLU A 108 -3.83 -6.79 -20.56
CA GLU A 108 -3.52 -6.96 -19.14
C GLU A 108 -3.95 -5.72 -18.32
N VAL A 109 -4.24 -4.61 -19.00
CA VAL A 109 -4.61 -3.36 -18.31
C VAL A 109 -6.07 -3.41 -17.86
N PRO A 110 -6.35 -3.26 -16.56
CA PRO A 110 -7.72 -3.16 -16.08
C PRO A 110 -8.44 -1.99 -16.78
N LYS A 111 -9.64 -2.24 -17.30
CA LYS A 111 -10.48 -1.14 -17.80
C LYS A 111 -10.73 -0.19 -16.63
N ARG A 112 -10.27 1.05 -16.76
CA ARG A 112 -10.62 2.08 -15.77
C ARG A 112 -12.13 2.26 -15.81
N ASP A 113 -12.78 2.00 -14.71
CA ASP A 113 -14.15 2.47 -14.52
C ASP A 113 -14.13 3.99 -14.72
N ALA A 114 -15.07 4.48 -15.51
CA ALA A 114 -15.21 5.92 -15.71
C ALA A 114 -15.25 6.59 -14.34
N PRO A 115 -14.54 7.73 -14.14
CA PRO A 115 -14.57 8.40 -12.86
C PRO A 115 -16.05 8.63 -12.50
N ALA A 116 -16.44 8.13 -11.32
CA ALA A 116 -17.75 8.43 -10.79
C ALA A 116 -17.92 9.94 -10.86
N THR A 117 -18.83 10.42 -11.67
CA THR A 117 -19.20 11.83 -11.74
C THR A 117 -19.54 12.23 -10.32
N ALA A 118 -18.62 12.95 -9.67
CA ALA A 118 -18.90 13.56 -8.37
C ALA A 118 -20.15 14.40 -8.58
N GLY A 119 -21.25 13.94 -7.97
CA GLY A 119 -22.50 14.65 -8.00
C GLY A 119 -22.23 16.08 -7.56
N GLN A 120 -22.44 17.02 -8.45
CA GLN A 120 -22.57 18.41 -8.10
C GLN A 120 -23.83 18.57 -7.24
N PRO A 121 -23.76 19.39 -6.16
CA PRO A 121 -24.92 19.70 -5.37
C PRO A 121 -25.94 20.53 -6.15
#